data_c4541ecac27f4723bbf0fc06973a1d98
#
_entry.id   c4541ecac27f4723bbf0fc06973a1d98
#
_cell.length_a   1.000
_cell.length_b   1.000
_cell.length_c   1.000
_cell.angle_alpha   90.00
_cell.angle_beta   90.00
_cell.angle_gamma   90.00
#
_symmetry.space_group_name_H-M   'P 1'
#
loop_
_entity.id
_entity.type
_entity.pdbx_description
1 polymer ?
#
loop_
_entity_poly.entity_id
_entity_poly.type
_entity_poly.pdbx_seq_one_letter_code
_entity_poly.pdbx_strand_id
1 'polypeptide(L)'
;VERIAAQQAMDLFRTGASYCQAFCLAPNQVNDIGMICGGSVTVYFRFFDHENARDLELVKTILELLASGQDAWLISRMEQGKITAMGTFDEAHGLRFAELDETMLRPWLTSSAVYRKGEPSYYVEPISRAGRVYIFGGGHVGKALAPVLANVGFRVAVFDNREDFAKPENYPTAEQVIFGDYYHIEEKVHITERDYVAIMTPGHQADREVLLQAMRSPACY
;
A
#
# COMPACT_ATOMS: atom_id res chain seq x y z
N VAL A 1 13.65 14.18 -8.01
CA VAL A 1 13.60 12.88 -8.74
C VAL A 1 12.25 12.69 -9.38
N GLU A 2 11.15 12.69 -8.64
CA GLU A 2 9.80 12.36 -9.10
C GLU A 2 9.36 13.12 -10.37
N ARG A 3 9.50 14.44 -10.38
CA ARG A 3 9.15 15.25 -11.56
C ARG A 3 9.94 14.86 -12.82
N ILE A 4 11.25 14.60 -12.66
CA ILE A 4 12.10 14.19 -13.78
C ILE A 4 11.75 12.77 -14.21
N ALA A 5 11.54 11.87 -13.27
CA ALA A 5 11.13 10.50 -13.55
C ALA A 5 9.77 10.44 -14.26
N ALA A 6 8.79 11.24 -13.82
CA ALA A 6 7.50 11.34 -14.50
C ALA A 6 7.62 11.84 -15.95
N GLN A 7 8.48 12.84 -16.18
CA GLN A 7 8.75 13.33 -17.53
C GLN A 7 9.42 12.28 -18.41
N GLN A 8 10.40 11.55 -17.85
CA GLN A 8 11.07 10.44 -18.54
C GLN A 8 10.14 9.25 -18.80
N ALA A 9 9.17 8.99 -17.90
CA ALA A 9 8.16 7.96 -18.11
C ALA A 9 7.31 8.19 -19.38
N MET A 10 7.09 9.46 -19.76
CA MET A 10 6.41 9.79 -21.02
C MET A 10 7.22 9.36 -22.26
N ASP A 11 8.52 9.22 -22.14
CA ASP A 11 9.36 8.77 -23.26
C ASP A 11 9.18 7.27 -23.55
N LEU A 12 8.75 6.47 -22.56
CA LEU A 12 8.44 5.06 -22.77
C LEU A 12 7.32 4.86 -23.79
N PHE A 13 6.30 5.72 -23.80
CA PHE A 13 5.21 5.64 -24.75
C PHE A 13 5.65 5.90 -26.19
N ARG A 14 6.76 6.63 -26.37
CA ARG A 14 7.35 6.89 -27.69
C ARG A 14 8.31 5.80 -28.14
N THR A 15 9.05 5.22 -27.21
CA THR A 15 10.12 4.26 -27.51
C THR A 15 9.72 2.80 -27.38
N GLY A 16 8.68 2.50 -26.56
CA GLY A 16 8.29 1.15 -26.19
C GLY A 16 9.34 0.37 -25.40
N ALA A 17 10.41 1.05 -24.92
CA ALA A 17 11.57 0.39 -24.34
C ALA A 17 11.68 0.66 -22.84
N SER A 18 11.64 -0.41 -22.02
CA SER A 18 11.93 -0.34 -20.59
C SER A 18 13.42 -0.06 -20.35
N TYR A 19 13.71 0.77 -19.34
CA TYR A 19 15.09 1.12 -18.96
C TYR A 19 15.17 1.47 -17.47
N CYS A 20 16.39 1.74 -16.97
CA CYS A 20 16.57 2.32 -15.64
C CYS A 20 17.40 3.61 -15.71
N GLN A 21 17.20 4.46 -14.72
CA GLN A 21 17.92 5.71 -14.55
C GLN A 21 18.38 5.85 -13.10
N ALA A 22 19.67 6.06 -12.90
CA ALA A 22 20.22 6.40 -11.60
C ALA A 22 20.18 7.93 -11.40
N PHE A 23 19.79 8.35 -10.20
CA PHE A 23 19.77 9.74 -9.74
C PHE A 23 20.70 9.88 -8.53
N CYS A 24 21.62 10.83 -8.59
CA CYS A 24 22.42 11.22 -7.44
C CYS A 24 21.68 12.29 -6.65
N LEU A 25 21.56 12.10 -5.33
CA LEU A 25 20.88 13.01 -4.41
C LEU A 25 21.87 13.89 -3.63
N ALA A 26 23.19 13.75 -3.91
CA ALA A 26 24.23 14.54 -3.26
C ALA A 26 24.34 15.93 -3.92
N PRO A 27 24.53 17.00 -3.14
CA PRO A 27 24.76 18.35 -3.68
C PRO A 27 26.09 18.41 -4.46
N ASN A 28 26.15 19.32 -5.45
CA ASN A 28 27.34 19.63 -6.23
C ASN A 28 27.87 18.54 -7.20
N GLN A 29 27.01 17.66 -7.69
CA GLN A 29 27.36 16.76 -8.77
C GLN A 29 26.78 17.25 -10.12
N VAL A 30 27.36 16.79 -11.23
CA VAL A 30 27.01 17.21 -12.61
C VAL A 30 25.52 17.07 -12.93
N ASN A 31 24.81 16.18 -12.22
CA ASN A 31 23.36 15.99 -12.33
C ASN A 31 22.63 16.46 -11.06
N ASP A 32 23.08 17.55 -10.45
CA ASP A 32 22.44 18.12 -9.27
C ASP A 32 20.98 18.48 -9.57
N ILE A 33 20.06 17.74 -8.95
CA ILE A 33 18.61 17.95 -9.06
C ILE A 33 18.08 18.86 -7.92
N GLY A 34 18.99 19.56 -7.21
CA GLY A 34 18.65 20.46 -6.12
C GLY A 34 18.23 19.76 -4.83
N MET A 35 18.65 18.52 -4.62
CA MET A 35 18.37 17.78 -3.39
C MET A 35 19.59 17.77 -2.46
N ILE A 36 19.33 17.92 -1.17
CA ILE A 36 20.33 17.95 -0.09
C ILE A 36 20.36 16.69 0.78
N CYS A 37 19.54 15.68 0.43
CA CYS A 37 19.37 14.48 1.26
C CYS A 37 20.55 13.50 1.20
N GLY A 38 21.46 13.63 0.24
CA GLY A 38 22.56 12.67 0.01
C GLY A 38 22.08 11.29 -0.50
N GLY A 39 23.03 10.49 -0.99
CA GLY A 39 22.77 9.14 -1.47
C GLY A 39 22.47 9.04 -2.98
N SER A 40 21.92 7.91 -3.39
CA SER A 40 21.53 7.65 -4.78
C SER A 40 20.25 6.80 -4.81
N VAL A 41 19.45 6.99 -5.86
CA VAL A 41 18.27 6.19 -6.14
C VAL A 41 18.29 5.73 -7.60
N THR A 42 17.90 4.49 -7.84
CA THR A 42 17.71 3.95 -9.19
C THR A 42 16.22 3.78 -9.42
N VAL A 43 15.72 4.42 -10.47
CA VAL A 43 14.32 4.29 -10.90
C VAL A 43 14.28 3.36 -12.11
N TYR A 44 13.45 2.35 -12.03
CA TYR A 44 13.21 1.40 -13.12
C TYR A 44 11.91 1.79 -13.82
N PHE A 45 11.96 1.92 -15.14
CA PHE A 45 10.82 2.24 -15.99
C PHE A 45 10.46 1.00 -16.78
N ARG A 46 9.25 0.49 -16.56
CA ARG A 46 8.70 -0.65 -17.29
C ARG A 46 7.61 -0.18 -18.25
N PHE A 47 7.78 -0.44 -19.52
CA PHE A 47 6.73 -0.28 -20.52
C PHE A 47 5.85 -1.54 -20.54
N PHE A 48 4.55 -1.36 -20.39
CA PHE A 48 3.55 -2.40 -20.57
C PHE A 48 2.92 -2.21 -21.94
N ASP A 49 3.07 -3.22 -22.80
CA ASP A 49 2.52 -3.18 -24.13
C ASP A 49 1.06 -3.65 -24.12
N HIS A 50 0.17 -2.79 -24.56
CA HIS A 50 -1.26 -3.09 -24.65
C HIS A 50 -1.60 -4.13 -25.75
N GLU A 51 -0.69 -4.40 -26.68
CA GLU A 51 -0.83 -5.46 -27.68
C GLU A 51 -0.27 -6.80 -27.19
N ASN A 52 0.49 -6.80 -26.09
CA ASN A 52 1.04 -8.00 -25.48
C ASN A 52 0.04 -8.61 -24.49
N ALA A 53 -0.51 -9.77 -24.84
CA ALA A 53 -1.51 -10.46 -24.00
C ALA A 53 -1.00 -10.74 -22.57
N ARG A 54 0.31 -11.09 -22.41
CA ARG A 54 0.93 -11.35 -21.09
C ARG A 54 1.01 -10.08 -20.24
N ASP A 55 1.38 -8.95 -20.82
CA ASP A 55 1.43 -7.66 -20.11
C ASP A 55 0.01 -7.25 -19.68
N LEU A 56 -0.99 -7.42 -20.55
CA LEU A 56 -2.38 -7.14 -20.21
C LEU A 56 -2.91 -8.02 -19.07
N GLU A 57 -2.60 -9.31 -19.12
CA GLU A 57 -3.01 -10.25 -18.08
C GLU A 57 -2.33 -9.94 -16.74
N LEU A 58 -1.04 -9.62 -16.76
CA LEU A 58 -0.32 -9.20 -15.56
C LEU A 58 -0.95 -7.94 -14.93
N VAL A 59 -1.23 -6.91 -15.75
CA VAL A 59 -1.86 -5.67 -15.25
C VAL A 59 -3.25 -5.94 -14.67
N LYS A 60 -4.08 -6.75 -15.33
CA LYS A 60 -5.39 -7.16 -14.80
C LYS A 60 -5.26 -7.87 -13.46
N THR A 61 -4.33 -8.82 -13.37
CA THR A 61 -4.04 -9.54 -12.13
C THR A 61 -3.60 -8.60 -11.01
N ILE A 62 -2.73 -7.63 -11.27
CA ILE A 62 -2.32 -6.62 -10.28
C ILE A 62 -3.54 -5.84 -9.78
N LEU A 63 -4.42 -5.40 -10.68
CA LEU A 63 -5.63 -4.65 -10.32
C LEU A 63 -6.61 -5.50 -9.48
N GLU A 64 -6.78 -6.77 -9.82
CA GLU A 64 -7.60 -7.71 -9.07
C GLU A 64 -7.03 -7.94 -7.65
N LEU A 65 -5.72 -8.14 -7.53
CA LEU A 65 -5.05 -8.30 -6.24
C LEU A 65 -5.17 -7.04 -5.37
N LEU A 66 -4.99 -5.86 -5.95
CA LEU A 66 -5.21 -4.58 -5.26
C LEU A 66 -6.66 -4.42 -4.79
N ALA A 67 -7.62 -4.89 -5.57
CA ALA A 67 -9.04 -4.82 -5.22
C ALA A 67 -9.44 -5.83 -4.17
N SER A 68 -8.81 -7.02 -4.15
CA SER A 68 -9.14 -8.12 -3.23
C SER A 68 -8.86 -7.79 -1.76
N GLY A 69 -7.90 -6.89 -1.49
CA GLY A 69 -7.42 -6.61 -0.14
C GLY A 69 -6.61 -7.74 0.50
N GLN A 70 -6.33 -8.82 -0.24
CA GLN A 70 -5.49 -9.93 0.21
C GLN A 70 -4.01 -9.55 0.16
N ASP A 71 -3.18 -10.33 0.88
CA ASP A 71 -1.73 -10.22 0.80
C ASP A 71 -1.25 -10.64 -0.58
N ALA A 72 -0.60 -9.73 -1.25
CA ALA A 72 -0.02 -9.97 -2.55
C ALA A 72 1.26 -9.16 -2.75
N TRP A 73 2.15 -9.68 -3.57
CA TRP A 73 3.44 -9.07 -3.87
C TRP A 73 3.66 -8.99 -5.37
N LEU A 74 4.29 -7.90 -5.78
CA LEU A 74 4.83 -7.74 -7.12
C LEU A 74 6.31 -8.08 -7.10
N ILE A 75 6.73 -8.97 -7.99
CA ILE A 75 8.10 -9.42 -8.13
C ILE A 75 8.66 -8.87 -9.44
N SER A 76 9.74 -8.11 -9.38
CA SER A 76 10.46 -7.63 -10.56
C SER A 76 11.83 -8.30 -10.63
N ARG A 77 12.11 -8.99 -11.73
CA ARG A 77 13.43 -9.53 -12.06
C ARG A 77 14.17 -8.53 -12.93
N MET A 78 15.42 -8.26 -12.58
CA MET A 78 16.23 -7.26 -13.26
C MET A 78 17.57 -7.86 -13.68
N GLU A 79 17.93 -7.63 -14.92
CA GLU A 79 19.21 -8.01 -15.51
C GLU A 79 19.76 -6.84 -16.32
N GLN A 80 21.08 -6.61 -16.22
CA GLN A 80 21.75 -5.53 -16.95
C GLN A 80 21.03 -4.17 -16.85
N GLY A 81 20.50 -3.86 -15.68
CA GLY A 81 19.79 -2.60 -15.42
C GLY A 81 18.42 -2.47 -16.06
N LYS A 82 17.78 -3.55 -16.46
CA LYS A 82 16.42 -3.56 -17.03
C LYS A 82 15.54 -4.55 -16.30
N ILE A 83 14.25 -4.26 -16.20
CA ILE A 83 13.26 -5.25 -15.79
C ILE A 83 13.04 -6.20 -16.94
N THR A 84 13.45 -7.47 -16.75
CA THR A 84 13.35 -8.53 -17.77
C THR A 84 12.11 -9.40 -17.59
N ALA A 85 11.61 -9.50 -16.35
CA ALA A 85 10.36 -10.18 -16.05
C ALA A 85 9.68 -9.53 -14.85
N MET A 86 8.35 -9.61 -14.81
CA MET A 86 7.54 -9.27 -13.66
C MET A 86 6.54 -10.39 -13.38
N GLY A 87 6.21 -10.56 -12.11
CA GLY A 87 5.22 -11.53 -11.66
C GLY A 87 4.52 -11.08 -10.41
N THR A 88 3.52 -11.83 -10.02
CA THR A 88 2.76 -11.61 -8.78
C THR A 88 2.78 -12.88 -7.95
N PHE A 89 2.72 -12.72 -6.64
CA PHE A 89 2.52 -13.81 -5.69
C PHE A 89 1.36 -13.46 -4.77
N ASP A 90 0.52 -14.42 -4.51
CA ASP A 90 -0.47 -14.46 -3.43
C ASP A 90 -0.62 -15.90 -2.93
N GLU A 91 -1.09 -16.10 -1.70
CA GLU A 91 -1.18 -17.46 -1.11
C GLU A 91 -2.21 -18.37 -1.80
N ALA A 92 -3.22 -17.79 -2.47
CA ALA A 92 -4.26 -18.57 -3.13
C ALA A 92 -3.79 -19.17 -4.48
N HIS A 93 -2.91 -18.46 -5.20
CA HIS A 93 -2.53 -18.81 -6.56
C HIS A 93 -1.02 -19.08 -6.72
N GLY A 94 -0.21 -18.84 -5.69
CA GLY A 94 1.25 -18.94 -5.78
C GLY A 94 1.89 -17.89 -6.70
N LEU A 95 3.06 -18.20 -7.22
CA LEU A 95 3.79 -17.32 -8.14
C LEU A 95 3.22 -17.42 -9.57
N ARG A 96 2.90 -16.26 -10.15
CA ARG A 96 2.40 -16.14 -11.53
C ARG A 96 3.27 -15.17 -12.33
N PHE A 97 3.41 -15.40 -13.64
CA PHE A 97 4.10 -14.57 -14.64
C PHE A 97 5.62 -14.43 -14.48
N ALA A 98 6.22 -14.94 -13.42
CA ALA A 98 7.67 -14.97 -13.24
C ALA A 98 8.14 -16.41 -12.98
N GLU A 99 9.38 -16.68 -13.40
CA GLU A 99 10.06 -17.95 -13.13
C GLU A 99 11.04 -17.73 -11.98
N LEU A 100 10.70 -18.23 -10.81
CA LEU A 100 11.52 -18.17 -9.62
C LEU A 100 11.10 -19.33 -8.70
N ASP A 101 12.05 -19.92 -8.00
CA ASP A 101 11.76 -20.91 -6.97
C ASP A 101 11.03 -20.24 -5.79
N GLU A 102 9.82 -20.71 -5.49
CA GLU A 102 9.03 -20.17 -4.38
C GLU A 102 9.72 -20.33 -3.03
N THR A 103 10.56 -21.33 -2.86
CA THR A 103 11.34 -21.51 -1.61
C THR A 103 12.34 -20.37 -1.41
N MET A 104 12.89 -19.83 -2.49
CA MET A 104 13.74 -18.63 -2.46
C MET A 104 12.92 -17.35 -2.27
N LEU A 105 11.70 -17.28 -2.83
CA LEU A 105 10.85 -16.11 -2.79
C LEU A 105 10.24 -15.88 -1.40
N ARG A 106 9.78 -16.94 -0.73
CA ARG A 106 9.04 -16.86 0.55
C ARG A 106 9.68 -15.96 1.61
N PRO A 107 11.00 -16.00 1.87
CA PRO A 107 11.65 -15.10 2.82
C PRO A 107 11.65 -13.61 2.42
N TRP A 108 11.26 -13.29 1.18
CA TRP A 108 11.20 -11.92 0.66
C TRP A 108 9.78 -11.34 0.69
N LEU A 109 8.77 -12.17 0.98
CA LEU A 109 7.36 -11.77 1.08
C LEU A 109 7.13 -11.10 2.44
N THR A 110 7.49 -9.86 2.55
CA THR A 110 7.39 -9.05 3.77
C THR A 110 6.46 -7.87 3.59
N SER A 111 6.09 -7.21 4.69
CA SER A 111 5.26 -5.99 4.66
C SER A 111 5.98 -4.77 4.05
N SER A 112 7.28 -4.86 3.83
CA SER A 112 8.10 -3.82 3.21
C SER A 112 8.75 -4.33 1.94
N ALA A 113 9.09 -3.41 1.02
CA ALA A 113 9.81 -3.78 -0.18
C ALA A 113 11.21 -4.34 0.12
N VAL A 114 11.59 -5.38 -0.60
CA VAL A 114 12.87 -6.08 -0.46
C VAL A 114 13.63 -6.04 -1.79
N TYR A 115 14.86 -5.54 -1.75
CA TYR A 115 15.78 -5.64 -2.88
C TYR A 115 16.82 -6.72 -2.63
N ARG A 116 16.96 -7.65 -3.57
CA ARG A 116 17.96 -8.72 -3.56
C ARG A 116 18.96 -8.49 -4.67
N LYS A 117 20.17 -8.08 -4.26
CA LYS A 117 21.27 -7.87 -5.20
C LYS A 117 21.80 -9.22 -5.68
N GLY A 118 22.03 -9.32 -6.99
CA GLY A 118 22.54 -10.51 -7.67
C GLY A 118 22.53 -10.31 -9.18
N GLU A 119 22.81 -11.38 -9.93
CA GLU A 119 22.60 -11.43 -11.38
C GLU A 119 21.87 -12.75 -11.69
N PRO A 120 20.54 -12.71 -11.84
CA PRO A 120 19.66 -11.55 -11.80
C PRO A 120 19.46 -10.98 -10.41
N SER A 121 19.10 -9.69 -10.32
CA SER A 121 18.62 -9.06 -9.11
C SER A 121 17.10 -9.06 -9.07
N TYR A 122 16.52 -8.97 -7.85
CA TYR A 122 15.08 -9.00 -7.63
C TYR A 122 14.64 -7.84 -6.75
N TYR A 123 13.48 -7.27 -7.10
CA TYR A 123 12.76 -6.34 -6.26
C TYR A 123 11.37 -6.91 -6.01
N VAL A 124 11.06 -7.09 -4.74
CA VAL A 124 9.79 -7.67 -4.29
C VAL A 124 9.11 -6.63 -3.41
N GLU A 125 7.91 -6.25 -3.77
CA GLU A 125 7.17 -5.23 -3.05
C GLU A 125 5.73 -5.69 -2.80
N PRO A 126 5.17 -5.39 -1.59
CA PRO A 126 3.77 -5.65 -1.33
C PRO A 126 2.90 -4.72 -2.18
N ILE A 127 1.88 -5.29 -2.85
CA ILE A 127 0.88 -4.56 -3.63
C ILE A 127 -0.49 -4.55 -2.96
N SER A 128 -0.55 -5.04 -1.72
CA SER A 128 -1.76 -4.96 -0.92
C SER A 128 -2.09 -3.51 -0.55
N ARG A 129 -3.38 -3.20 -0.46
CA ARG A 129 -3.80 -1.89 0.03
C ARG A 129 -3.32 -1.70 1.47
N ALA A 130 -2.99 -0.47 1.83
CA ALA A 130 -2.73 -0.09 3.22
C ALA A 130 -3.89 -0.56 4.12
N GLY A 131 -3.56 -1.00 5.32
CA GLY A 131 -4.54 -1.37 6.33
C GLY A 131 -5.52 -0.25 6.61
N ARG A 132 -6.65 -0.58 7.19
CA ARG A 132 -7.67 0.38 7.60
C ARG A 132 -7.36 0.89 9.00
N VAL A 133 -7.61 2.16 9.25
CA VAL A 133 -7.66 2.70 10.60
C VAL A 133 -9.12 2.80 11.02
N TYR A 134 -9.51 2.03 12.03
CA TYR A 134 -10.80 2.16 12.69
C TYR A 134 -10.70 3.24 13.76
N ILE A 135 -11.46 4.32 13.60
CA ILE A 135 -11.60 5.39 14.59
C ILE A 135 -12.88 5.13 15.40
N PHE A 136 -12.73 4.66 16.61
CA PHE A 136 -13.85 4.51 17.54
C PHE A 136 -14.08 5.81 18.31
N GLY A 137 -15.03 6.60 17.82
CA GLY A 137 -15.37 7.93 18.32
C GLY A 137 -15.37 8.99 17.24
N GLY A 138 -16.54 9.26 16.67
CA GLY A 138 -16.79 10.24 15.62
C GLY A 138 -16.99 11.68 16.14
N GLY A 139 -16.45 12.02 17.30
CA GLY A 139 -16.49 13.38 17.84
C GLY A 139 -15.54 14.34 17.12
N HIS A 140 -15.27 15.50 17.72
CA HIS A 140 -14.42 16.52 17.11
C HIS A 140 -13.01 16.01 16.76
N VAL A 141 -12.42 15.18 17.62
CA VAL A 141 -11.08 14.61 17.41
C VAL A 141 -11.11 13.61 16.26
N GLY A 142 -12.06 12.66 16.25
CA GLY A 142 -12.21 11.70 15.16
C GLY A 142 -12.47 12.37 13.81
N LYS A 143 -13.30 13.42 13.80
CA LYS A 143 -13.59 14.22 12.62
C LYS A 143 -12.36 14.95 12.07
N ALA A 144 -11.46 15.41 12.95
CA ALA A 144 -10.20 16.04 12.55
C ALA A 144 -9.14 15.01 12.12
N LEU A 145 -9.11 13.83 12.76
CA LEU A 145 -8.13 12.77 12.47
C LEU A 145 -8.39 12.08 11.13
N ALA A 146 -9.65 11.83 10.78
CA ALA A 146 -10.01 11.08 9.58
C ALA A 146 -9.39 11.65 8.28
N PRO A 147 -9.46 12.96 7.96
CA PRO A 147 -8.83 13.50 6.77
C PRO A 147 -7.30 13.46 6.81
N VAL A 148 -6.69 13.55 7.99
CA VAL A 148 -5.22 13.45 8.13
C VAL A 148 -4.75 12.05 7.76
N LEU A 149 -5.41 11.02 8.28
CA LEU A 149 -5.11 9.63 7.97
C LEU A 149 -5.35 9.32 6.48
N ALA A 150 -6.45 9.77 5.93
CA ALA A 150 -6.73 9.60 4.49
C ALA A 150 -5.67 10.28 3.62
N ASN A 151 -5.22 11.48 4.00
CA ASN A 151 -4.19 12.24 3.26
C ASN A 151 -2.81 11.56 3.26
N VAL A 152 -2.49 10.77 4.29
CA VAL A 152 -1.26 9.96 4.34
C VAL A 152 -1.45 8.53 3.82
N GLY A 153 -2.58 8.25 3.16
CA GLY A 153 -2.82 7.03 2.40
C GLY A 153 -3.51 5.89 3.17
N PHE A 154 -3.92 6.10 4.43
CA PHE A 154 -4.72 5.09 5.14
C PHE A 154 -6.16 5.07 4.66
N ARG A 155 -6.75 3.86 4.65
CA ARG A 155 -8.19 3.67 4.56
C ARG A 155 -8.78 3.98 5.93
N VAL A 156 -9.83 4.75 6.00
CA VAL A 156 -10.41 5.19 7.28
C VAL A 156 -11.83 4.66 7.43
N ALA A 157 -12.11 4.05 8.57
CA ALA A 157 -13.47 3.74 9.01
C ALA A 157 -13.74 4.46 10.32
N VAL A 158 -14.87 5.17 10.41
CA VAL A 158 -15.29 5.86 11.63
C VAL A 158 -16.46 5.11 12.23
N PHE A 159 -16.37 4.80 13.52
CA PHE A 159 -17.41 4.13 14.29
C PHE A 159 -17.91 5.04 15.42
N ASP A 160 -19.21 5.22 15.53
CA ASP A 160 -19.82 5.94 16.67
C ASP A 160 -21.15 5.32 17.06
N ASN A 161 -21.49 5.38 18.34
CA ASN A 161 -22.74 4.88 18.87
C ASN A 161 -23.86 5.94 18.86
N ARG A 162 -23.59 7.12 18.36
CA ARG A 162 -24.55 8.22 18.20
C ARG A 162 -24.85 8.40 16.72
N GLU A 163 -26.10 8.22 16.35
CA GLU A 163 -26.55 8.28 14.96
C GLU A 163 -26.16 9.59 14.26
N ASP A 164 -26.26 10.73 14.96
CA ASP A 164 -25.92 12.04 14.41
C ASP A 164 -24.43 12.22 14.11
N PHE A 165 -23.57 11.45 14.76
CA PHE A 165 -22.13 11.46 14.53
C PHE A 165 -21.71 10.41 13.50
N ALA A 166 -22.44 9.30 13.39
CA ALA A 166 -22.16 8.22 12.45
C ALA A 166 -22.83 8.46 11.08
N LYS A 167 -22.66 9.66 10.52
CA LYS A 167 -23.19 10.03 9.20
C LYS A 167 -22.05 10.22 8.18
N PRO A 168 -22.13 9.64 6.98
CA PRO A 168 -21.09 9.79 5.95
C PRO A 168 -20.76 11.25 5.61
N GLU A 169 -21.74 12.15 5.68
CA GLU A 169 -21.57 13.57 5.40
C GLU A 169 -20.58 14.25 6.36
N ASN A 170 -20.43 13.68 7.57
CA ASN A 170 -19.48 14.18 8.56
C ASN A 170 -18.04 13.81 8.24
N TYR A 171 -17.81 12.80 7.39
CA TYR A 171 -16.48 12.20 7.11
C TYR A 171 -16.30 11.91 5.62
N PRO A 172 -16.23 12.94 4.77
CA PRO A 172 -16.17 12.77 3.32
C PRO A 172 -14.89 12.04 2.84
N THR A 173 -13.87 11.93 3.69
CA THR A 173 -12.63 11.20 3.40
C THR A 173 -12.59 9.79 3.96
N ALA A 174 -13.58 9.39 4.77
CA ALA A 174 -13.67 8.02 5.28
C ALA A 174 -14.27 7.09 4.22
N GLU A 175 -13.70 5.90 4.11
CA GLU A 175 -14.22 4.84 3.24
C GLU A 175 -15.53 4.26 3.80
N GLN A 176 -15.64 4.26 5.12
CA GLN A 176 -16.79 3.70 5.82
C GLN A 176 -17.13 4.51 7.06
N VAL A 177 -18.42 4.70 7.31
CA VAL A 177 -18.94 5.27 8.55
C VAL A 177 -19.95 4.30 9.12
N ILE A 178 -19.76 3.91 10.38
CA ILE A 178 -20.47 2.80 11.01
C ILE A 178 -21.19 3.31 12.25
N PHE A 179 -22.50 3.11 12.28
CA PHE A 179 -23.29 3.26 13.48
C PHE A 179 -23.37 1.91 14.20
N GLY A 180 -23.03 1.86 15.50
CA GLY A 180 -23.05 0.64 16.28
C GLY A 180 -22.83 0.83 17.77
N ASP A 181 -22.83 -0.27 18.51
CA ASP A 181 -22.59 -0.27 19.94
C ASP A 181 -21.10 -0.50 20.25
N TYR A 182 -20.50 0.34 21.07
CA TYR A 182 -19.11 0.20 21.52
C TYR A 182 -18.88 -1.07 22.37
N TYR A 183 -19.92 -1.65 22.93
CA TYR A 183 -19.82 -2.89 23.71
C TYR A 183 -19.83 -4.15 22.83
N HIS A 184 -20.18 -4.01 21.54
CA HIS A 184 -20.33 -5.08 20.56
C HIS A 184 -19.80 -4.67 19.19
N ILE A 185 -18.53 -4.21 19.15
CA ILE A 185 -17.93 -3.73 17.89
C ILE A 185 -17.77 -4.84 16.85
N GLU A 186 -17.57 -6.08 17.30
CA GLU A 186 -17.40 -7.27 16.47
C GLU A 186 -18.62 -7.59 15.59
N GLU A 187 -19.80 -7.09 15.95
CA GLU A 187 -21.03 -7.26 15.14
C GLU A 187 -20.99 -6.45 13.84
N LYS A 188 -20.17 -5.38 13.81
CA LYS A 188 -20.15 -4.40 12.72
C LYS A 188 -18.80 -4.27 12.03
N VAL A 189 -17.71 -4.67 12.69
CA VAL A 189 -16.36 -4.53 12.17
C VAL A 189 -15.60 -5.85 12.25
N HIS A 190 -14.84 -6.12 11.20
CA HIS A 190 -13.89 -7.22 11.17
C HIS A 190 -12.49 -6.64 11.10
N ILE A 191 -11.78 -6.67 12.22
CA ILE A 191 -10.42 -6.13 12.35
C ILE A 191 -9.43 -7.24 11.98
N THR A 192 -8.50 -6.94 11.08
CA THR A 192 -7.47 -7.84 10.60
C THR A 192 -6.10 -7.43 11.14
N GLU A 193 -5.09 -8.28 10.94
CA GLU A 193 -3.70 -8.02 11.34
C GLU A 193 -3.03 -6.83 10.61
N ARG A 194 -3.70 -6.25 9.61
CA ARG A 194 -3.25 -5.04 8.91
C ARG A 194 -3.94 -3.78 9.36
N ASP A 195 -4.97 -3.92 10.18
CA ASP A 195 -5.79 -2.80 10.60
C ASP A 195 -5.25 -2.18 11.88
N TYR A 196 -5.51 -0.91 12.02
CA TYR A 196 -5.12 -0.08 13.17
C TYR A 196 -6.38 0.38 13.89
N VAL A 197 -6.25 0.58 15.19
CA VAL A 197 -7.36 1.01 16.03
C VAL A 197 -7.00 2.29 16.76
N ALA A 198 -7.82 3.32 16.60
CA ALA A 198 -7.72 4.59 17.33
C ALA A 198 -8.99 4.77 18.18
N ILE A 199 -8.82 4.83 19.50
CA ILE A 199 -9.93 4.89 20.46
C ILE A 199 -10.02 6.30 21.03
N MET A 200 -11.18 6.92 20.85
CA MET A 200 -11.49 8.27 21.34
C MET A 200 -12.98 8.46 21.59
N THR A 201 -13.57 7.52 22.34
CA THR A 201 -15.00 7.52 22.59
C THR A 201 -15.43 8.73 23.45
N PRO A 202 -16.68 9.17 23.38
CA PRO A 202 -17.14 10.32 24.14
C PRO A 202 -16.95 10.15 25.65
N GLY A 203 -16.22 11.08 26.28
CA GLY A 203 -16.01 11.09 27.73
C GLY A 203 -15.28 9.87 28.29
N HIS A 204 -14.55 9.12 27.45
CA HIS A 204 -13.81 7.90 27.80
C HIS A 204 -14.68 6.76 28.37
N GLN A 205 -16.00 6.86 28.24
CA GLN A 205 -16.94 5.92 28.87
C GLN A 205 -16.82 4.50 28.30
N ALA A 206 -16.55 4.37 27.01
CA ALA A 206 -16.43 3.09 26.34
C ALA A 206 -14.98 2.75 25.90
N ASP A 207 -13.99 3.61 26.16
CA ASP A 207 -12.59 3.39 25.72
C ASP A 207 -12.07 2.03 26.21
N ARG A 208 -12.33 1.68 27.46
CA ARG A 208 -11.89 0.40 28.05
C ARG A 208 -12.51 -0.79 27.32
N GLU A 209 -13.80 -0.72 27.01
CA GLU A 209 -14.53 -1.84 26.39
C GLU A 209 -14.11 -2.03 24.94
N VAL A 210 -13.95 -0.94 24.18
CA VAL A 210 -13.39 -0.99 22.82
C VAL A 210 -11.97 -1.52 22.84
N LEU A 211 -11.13 -1.06 23.79
CA LEU A 211 -9.74 -1.54 23.92
C LEU A 211 -9.69 -3.04 24.18
N LEU A 212 -10.52 -3.56 25.09
CA LEU A 212 -10.55 -5.00 25.41
C LEU A 212 -10.96 -5.84 24.20
N GLN A 213 -11.90 -5.36 23.37
CA GLN A 213 -12.29 -6.04 22.14
C GLN A 213 -11.19 -5.94 21.07
N ALA A 214 -10.58 -4.76 20.90
CA ALA A 214 -9.46 -4.57 19.98
C ALA A 214 -8.25 -5.46 20.33
N MET A 215 -7.90 -5.58 21.62
CA MET A 215 -6.82 -6.46 22.09
C MET A 215 -7.09 -7.97 21.85
N ARG A 216 -8.34 -8.36 21.65
CA ARG A 216 -8.72 -9.75 21.29
C ARG A 216 -8.71 -9.96 19.76
N SER A 217 -8.68 -8.90 19.01
CA SER A 217 -8.56 -8.94 17.55
C SER A 217 -7.09 -9.04 17.13
N PRO A 218 -6.81 -9.41 15.89
CA PRO A 218 -5.44 -9.46 15.37
C PRO A 218 -4.88 -8.08 14.95
N ALA A 219 -5.45 -6.97 15.39
CA ALA A 219 -5.04 -5.62 14.99
C ALA A 219 -3.51 -5.43 15.04
N CYS A 220 -2.98 -4.69 14.06
CA CYS A 220 -1.55 -4.37 14.00
C CYS A 220 -1.13 -3.43 15.15
N TYR A 221 -1.98 -2.43 15.46
CA TYR A 221 -1.74 -1.43 16.51
C TYR A 221 -3.05 -0.84 17.00
#